data_5fab73d63e45120d16c20b35fcde762b
#
_entry.id   5fab73d63e45120d16c20b35fcde762b
#
_cell.length_a   1.000
_cell.length_b   1.000
_cell.length_c   1.000
_cell.angle_alpha   90.00
_cell.angle_beta   90.00
_cell.angle_gamma   90.00
#
_symmetry.space_group_name_H-M   'P 1'
#
loop_
_entity.id
_entity.type
_entity.pdbx_description
1 polymer ?
#
loop_
_entity_poly.entity_id
_entity_poly.type
_entity_poly.pdbx_seq_one_letter_code
_entity_poly.pdbx_strand_id
1 'polypeptide(L)'
;MSNSYRFAALAGLVLSGLAGCGGSTVPAASLSANTSVALAQCGAGSQPETALQGEVPLADRQSGRNLKGYSCNLAMVGQYQGTGASVVSPSTDTCAYMSTSGTLLDPLQIAEPSPGALVVDVSNPAKPVQSANLTGPSMLIGTWESLKVSETRKLLGGVAVGPLVGAAFFDVYDISNCAHPVQTNAIGGTSLELPDNVLGHEGNWSPDGMTYWATGTAAGSITAIDVSNPKSPQIVYTGLEGFPANHGVEFSADGNTLYLATCLPGGVQILDISDIQSRKAAPSIRQIGSVTWNSLSCGQHALPVSWGGKPYLIAPDEFDSEGIHIIDISDPTQPKIVKQIQLQIQLLQNADLRTADTVGDGAFGYESHYCTVDTPTNPTALACGYFQSGIRVFNVSNPLQPSEIAYFNPPAQTGKGLSLQHSLHAWIGGLLPPISDLYTSTSGVSVGTGTIDLRYVGGFVADLPALLANAGSGPVSGNLSADWCSSPPRFVGNQLWVTCMDNGFMVLQFTNGVYPVQ
;
A
#
# COMPACT_ATOMS: atom_id res chain seq x y z
N MET A 1 -26.76 -23.30 18.79
CA MET A 1 -26.68 -22.07 19.58
C MET A 1 -25.25 -21.93 20.07
N SER A 2 -24.34 -21.28 19.34
CA SER A 2 -23.07 -20.79 19.90
C SER A 2 -22.07 -20.21 18.87
N ASN A 3 -22.52 -19.67 17.73
CA ASN A 3 -21.61 -19.06 16.76
C ASN A 3 -21.76 -17.53 16.56
N SER A 4 -22.59 -16.89 17.39
CA SER A 4 -22.94 -15.46 17.17
C SER A 4 -22.01 -14.45 17.86
N TYR A 5 -21.03 -14.88 18.63
CA TYR A 5 -20.20 -13.96 19.44
C TYR A 5 -18.77 -13.68 18.93
N ARG A 6 -18.36 -14.33 17.84
CA ARG A 6 -16.98 -14.17 17.36
C ARG A 6 -16.77 -13.09 16.29
N PHE A 7 -17.84 -12.63 15.65
CA PHE A 7 -17.74 -11.59 14.59
C PHE A 7 -17.71 -10.15 15.11
N ALA A 8 -18.17 -9.93 16.35
CA ALA A 8 -18.17 -8.58 16.94
C ALA A 8 -16.79 -8.05 17.36
N ALA A 9 -15.78 -8.91 17.42
CA ALA A 9 -14.46 -8.54 17.95
C ALA A 9 -13.56 -7.82 16.94
N LEU A 10 -13.70 -8.09 15.64
CA LEU A 10 -12.84 -7.46 14.62
C LEU A 10 -13.33 -6.04 14.26
N ALA A 11 -14.63 -5.84 14.16
CA ALA A 11 -15.21 -4.50 13.97
C ALA A 11 -15.06 -3.61 15.21
N GLY A 12 -14.95 -4.21 16.40
CA GLY A 12 -14.79 -3.52 17.68
C GLY A 12 -13.39 -2.95 17.90
N LEU A 13 -12.35 -3.49 17.28
CA LEU A 13 -10.98 -3.00 17.47
C LEU A 13 -10.69 -1.72 16.70
N VAL A 14 -11.34 -1.49 15.58
CA VAL A 14 -11.21 -0.24 14.82
C VAL A 14 -12.07 0.88 15.44
N LEU A 15 -13.16 0.55 16.09
CA LEU A 15 -14.11 1.52 16.66
C LEU A 15 -13.86 1.87 18.14
N SER A 16 -13.17 1.03 18.92
CA SER A 16 -12.95 1.29 20.35
C SER A 16 -11.82 2.28 20.67
N GLY A 17 -11.01 2.69 19.69
CA GLY A 17 -9.99 3.75 19.82
C GLY A 17 -10.56 5.18 19.78
N LEU A 18 -11.83 5.37 19.46
CA LEU A 18 -12.41 6.70 19.21
C LEU A 18 -13.02 7.40 20.42
N ALA A 19 -13.05 6.78 21.58
CA ALA A 19 -13.68 7.36 22.78
C ALA A 19 -12.63 7.87 23.78
N GLY A 20 -12.08 9.05 23.55
CA GLY A 20 -11.45 9.83 24.60
C GLY A 20 -10.11 10.43 24.26
N CYS A 21 -10.11 11.69 23.83
CA CYS A 21 -9.13 12.70 24.23
C CYS A 21 -9.59 14.07 23.70
N GLY A 22 -9.86 15.00 24.57
CA GLY A 22 -10.00 16.42 24.25
C GLY A 22 -8.63 16.95 23.82
N GLY A 23 -8.44 17.17 22.53
CA GLY A 23 -7.20 17.64 21.95
C GLY A 23 -7.27 19.11 21.56
N SER A 24 -6.19 19.82 21.79
CA SER A 24 -5.92 21.16 21.32
C SER A 24 -5.99 21.20 19.79
N THR A 25 -6.81 22.08 19.24
CA THR A 25 -6.90 22.30 17.80
C THR A 25 -5.60 22.93 17.28
N VAL A 26 -4.77 22.17 16.61
CA VAL A 26 -3.73 22.72 15.73
C VAL A 26 -4.44 23.17 14.43
N PRO A 27 -4.26 24.39 13.95
CA PRO A 27 -4.87 24.81 12.69
C PRO A 27 -4.27 24.00 11.55
N ALA A 28 -5.10 23.27 10.83
CA ALA A 28 -4.71 22.66 9.55
C ALA A 28 -4.27 23.79 8.61
N ALA A 29 -3.09 23.71 8.05
CA ALA A 29 -2.65 24.63 7.00
C ALA A 29 -3.58 24.44 5.79
N SER A 30 -4.42 25.43 5.52
CA SER A 30 -5.26 25.42 4.33
C SER A 30 -4.36 25.57 3.09
N LEU A 31 -4.08 24.47 2.41
CA LEU A 31 -3.51 24.52 1.08
C LEU A 31 -4.54 25.10 0.11
N SER A 32 -4.08 26.00 -0.74
CA SER A 32 -4.91 26.74 -1.69
C SER A 32 -5.59 25.82 -2.69
N ALA A 33 -6.87 26.13 -2.95
CA ALA A 33 -7.70 25.64 -4.05
C ALA A 33 -7.51 24.15 -4.41
N ASN A 34 -8.50 23.37 -4.06
CA ASN A 34 -8.78 22.00 -4.41
C ASN A 34 -8.78 21.79 -5.95
N THR A 35 -7.60 21.70 -6.56
CA THR A 35 -7.42 21.54 -8.01
C THR A 35 -6.59 20.31 -8.29
N SER A 36 -7.13 19.44 -9.15
CA SER A 36 -6.39 18.27 -9.64
C SER A 36 -5.14 18.65 -10.43
N VAL A 37 -4.22 17.70 -10.57
CA VAL A 37 -3.10 17.85 -11.50
C VAL A 37 -3.58 17.83 -12.95
N ALA A 38 -2.79 18.42 -13.86
CA ALA A 38 -3.10 18.40 -15.29
C ALA A 38 -3.18 16.95 -15.79
N LEU A 39 -4.17 16.68 -16.65
CA LEU A 39 -4.43 15.37 -17.24
C LEU A 39 -3.33 14.97 -18.21
N ALA A 40 -3.07 13.67 -18.30
CA ALA A 40 -2.23 13.10 -19.35
C ALA A 40 -2.82 13.35 -20.75
N GLN A 41 -1.95 13.71 -21.69
CA GLN A 41 -2.30 13.78 -23.10
C GLN A 41 -2.10 12.39 -23.73
N CYS A 42 -3.19 11.68 -23.96
CA CYS A 42 -3.15 10.31 -24.45
C CYS A 42 -2.80 10.25 -25.93
N GLY A 43 -1.70 9.58 -26.27
CA GLY A 43 -1.29 9.35 -27.65
C GLY A 43 -1.95 8.11 -28.29
N ALA A 44 -1.49 7.76 -29.48
CA ALA A 44 -2.02 6.63 -30.25
C ALA A 44 -1.90 5.31 -29.47
N GLY A 45 -2.91 4.44 -29.58
CA GLY A 45 -2.97 3.15 -28.90
C GLY A 45 -3.50 3.19 -27.47
N SER A 46 -3.73 4.38 -26.92
CA SER A 46 -4.34 4.53 -25.58
C SER A 46 -5.82 4.12 -25.60
N GLN A 47 -6.31 3.69 -24.42
CA GLN A 47 -7.72 3.45 -24.13
C GLN A 47 -8.15 4.34 -22.95
N PRO A 48 -8.45 5.63 -23.21
CA PRO A 48 -8.66 6.60 -22.14
C PRO A 48 -9.85 6.27 -21.25
N GLU A 49 -9.80 6.83 -20.04
CA GLU A 49 -10.93 6.92 -19.11
C GLU A 49 -12.13 7.61 -19.78
N THR A 50 -13.32 7.25 -19.34
CA THR A 50 -14.58 7.70 -19.95
C THR A 50 -15.22 8.86 -19.21
N ALA A 51 -14.73 9.18 -18.01
CA ALA A 51 -15.27 10.20 -17.13
C ALA A 51 -14.15 11.04 -16.48
N LEU A 52 -14.18 11.26 -15.17
CA LEU A 52 -13.18 12.08 -14.49
C LEU A 52 -11.80 11.38 -14.48
N GLN A 53 -10.73 12.16 -14.37
CA GLN A 53 -9.38 11.64 -14.14
C GLN A 53 -9.37 10.75 -12.91
N GLY A 54 -9.00 9.48 -13.08
CA GLY A 54 -8.95 8.46 -12.05
C GLY A 54 -10.24 7.68 -11.82
N GLU A 55 -11.35 8.06 -12.40
CA GLU A 55 -12.64 7.41 -12.16
C GLU A 55 -12.80 6.11 -12.94
N VAL A 56 -13.36 5.10 -12.27
CA VAL A 56 -13.96 3.90 -12.90
C VAL A 56 -15.46 3.96 -12.63
N PRO A 57 -16.23 4.60 -13.53
CA PRO A 57 -17.62 4.91 -13.28
C PRO A 57 -18.46 3.66 -13.05
N LEU A 58 -19.44 3.74 -12.14
CA LEU A 58 -20.42 2.66 -11.95
C LEU A 58 -21.10 2.27 -13.29
N ALA A 59 -21.36 3.24 -14.17
CA ALA A 59 -21.92 2.98 -15.50
C ALA A 59 -21.00 2.09 -16.36
N ASP A 60 -19.70 2.28 -16.30
CA ASP A 60 -18.75 1.43 -17.03
C ASP A 60 -18.69 0.02 -16.45
N ARG A 61 -18.80 -0.12 -15.14
CA ARG A 61 -18.88 -1.44 -14.48
C ARG A 61 -20.18 -2.16 -14.84
N GLN A 62 -21.31 -1.46 -14.87
CA GLN A 62 -22.62 -2.01 -15.28
C GLN A 62 -22.65 -2.42 -16.74
N SER A 63 -21.99 -1.68 -17.63
CA SER A 63 -21.91 -2.01 -19.07
C SER A 63 -20.82 -3.02 -19.42
N GLY A 64 -19.90 -3.31 -18.50
CA GLY A 64 -18.72 -4.14 -18.74
C GLY A 64 -17.61 -3.43 -19.51
N ARG A 65 -17.60 -2.10 -19.61
CA ARG A 65 -16.52 -1.32 -20.22
C ARG A 65 -15.21 -1.49 -19.43
N ASN A 66 -15.30 -1.54 -18.10
CA ASN A 66 -14.17 -1.76 -17.19
C ASN A 66 -13.45 -3.10 -17.42
N LEU A 67 -14.09 -4.10 -18.03
CA LEU A 67 -13.46 -5.37 -18.38
C LEU A 67 -12.38 -5.25 -19.47
N LYS A 68 -12.27 -4.09 -20.12
CA LYS A 68 -11.22 -3.79 -21.11
C LYS A 68 -10.05 -3.00 -20.49
N GLY A 69 -10.22 -2.53 -19.27
CA GLY A 69 -9.26 -1.62 -18.63
C GLY A 69 -9.19 -0.24 -19.30
N TYR A 70 -8.32 0.59 -18.78
CA TYR A 70 -8.05 1.95 -19.30
C TYR A 70 -6.54 2.17 -19.36
N SER A 71 -6.09 2.91 -20.35
CA SER A 71 -4.66 3.23 -20.46
C SER A 71 -4.44 4.55 -21.19
N CYS A 72 -3.40 5.23 -20.78
CA CYS A 72 -2.87 6.42 -21.45
C CYS A 72 -1.35 6.32 -21.46
N ASN A 73 -0.76 6.25 -22.66
CA ASN A 73 0.70 6.20 -22.86
C ASN A 73 1.43 5.02 -22.16
N LEU A 74 0.68 3.99 -21.76
CA LEU A 74 1.19 2.71 -21.25
C LEU A 74 0.49 1.57 -21.98
N ALA A 75 1.26 0.54 -22.34
CA ALA A 75 0.77 -0.68 -22.94
C ALA A 75 1.30 -1.90 -22.20
N MET A 76 0.46 -2.87 -21.88
CA MET A 76 0.89 -4.11 -21.26
C MET A 76 1.63 -4.98 -22.27
N VAL A 77 2.84 -5.45 -21.91
CA VAL A 77 3.68 -6.31 -22.76
C VAL A 77 3.85 -7.70 -22.21
N GLY A 78 3.61 -7.90 -20.92
CA GLY A 78 3.64 -9.22 -20.28
C GLY A 78 2.86 -9.23 -18.98
N GLN A 79 2.37 -10.41 -18.59
CA GLN A 79 1.60 -10.59 -17.37
C GLN A 79 1.80 -12.01 -16.80
N TYR A 80 1.84 -12.10 -15.49
CA TYR A 80 1.63 -13.32 -14.72
C TYR A 80 0.54 -13.04 -13.69
N GLN A 81 -0.67 -13.51 -13.94
CA GLN A 81 -1.81 -13.31 -13.03
C GLN A 81 -1.73 -14.25 -11.82
N GLY A 82 -1.42 -15.53 -12.06
CA GLY A 82 -1.46 -16.54 -11.01
C GLY A 82 -2.81 -16.60 -10.30
N THR A 83 -2.77 -16.62 -8.99
CA THR A 83 -3.95 -16.56 -8.11
C THR A 83 -4.14 -15.18 -7.49
N GLY A 84 -3.65 -14.15 -8.15
CA GLY A 84 -3.65 -12.78 -7.64
C GLY A 84 -2.48 -12.49 -6.71
N ALA A 85 -2.52 -11.32 -6.07
CA ALA A 85 -1.53 -10.86 -5.11
C ALA A 85 -2.20 -10.12 -3.95
N SER A 86 -1.50 -9.99 -2.82
CA SER A 86 -1.92 -9.14 -1.73
C SER A 86 -1.42 -7.69 -1.94
N VAL A 87 -1.46 -6.87 -0.90
CA VAL A 87 -1.36 -5.41 -0.96
C VAL A 87 -0.02 -4.93 -1.50
N VAL A 88 1.12 -5.48 -1.01
CA VAL A 88 2.45 -5.07 -1.44
C VAL A 88 3.26 -6.24 -1.96
N SER A 89 3.66 -6.14 -3.22
CA SER A 89 4.39 -7.16 -3.98
C SER A 89 5.60 -6.52 -4.65
N PRO A 90 6.80 -6.64 -4.06
CA PRO A 90 8.01 -6.01 -4.59
C PRO A 90 8.56 -6.76 -5.80
N SER A 91 9.39 -6.07 -6.58
CA SER A 91 10.20 -6.67 -7.64
C SER A 91 11.65 -6.20 -7.57
N THR A 92 12.58 -7.05 -8.00
CA THR A 92 14.01 -6.75 -8.04
C THR A 92 14.69 -7.52 -9.16
N ASP A 93 15.81 -7.04 -9.67
CA ASP A 93 16.54 -7.65 -10.78
C ASP A 93 15.56 -8.11 -11.90
N THR A 94 15.45 -9.41 -12.13
CA THR A 94 14.54 -10.04 -13.10
C THR A 94 13.42 -10.85 -12.42
N CYS A 95 13.05 -10.51 -11.20
CA CYS A 95 12.04 -11.26 -10.44
C CYS A 95 11.01 -10.33 -9.80
N ALA A 96 9.81 -10.88 -9.56
CA ALA A 96 8.78 -10.27 -8.73
C ALA A 96 8.33 -11.27 -7.65
N TYR A 97 7.91 -10.74 -6.51
CA TYR A 97 7.44 -11.52 -5.37
C TYR A 97 6.01 -11.11 -5.06
N MET A 98 5.06 -11.94 -5.45
CA MET A 98 3.64 -11.66 -5.23
C MET A 98 3.30 -12.08 -3.80
N SER A 99 3.03 -11.11 -2.95
CA SER A 99 2.62 -11.34 -1.57
C SER A 99 1.25 -12.01 -1.51
N THR A 100 0.91 -12.52 -0.34
CA THR A 100 -0.35 -13.21 -0.11
C THR A 100 -0.94 -12.82 1.24
N SER A 101 -2.21 -13.13 1.44
CA SER A 101 -2.91 -13.05 2.71
C SER A 101 -3.61 -14.37 2.97
N GLY A 102 -3.34 -14.99 4.11
CA GLY A 102 -4.10 -16.15 4.55
C GLY A 102 -5.58 -15.80 4.77
N THR A 103 -6.48 -16.74 4.52
CA THR A 103 -7.92 -16.52 4.69
C THR A 103 -8.37 -16.86 6.10
N LEU A 104 -9.57 -16.38 6.51
CA LEU A 104 -10.17 -16.77 7.80
C LEU A 104 -10.48 -18.28 7.86
N LEU A 105 -10.71 -18.92 6.71
CA LEU A 105 -11.03 -20.33 6.61
C LEU A 105 -9.78 -21.20 6.49
N ASP A 106 -8.72 -20.66 5.87
CA ASP A 106 -7.42 -21.31 5.72
C ASP A 106 -6.30 -20.29 5.98
N PRO A 107 -6.07 -19.90 7.26
CA PRO A 107 -5.10 -18.86 7.60
C PRO A 107 -3.65 -19.22 7.26
N LEU A 108 -3.34 -20.50 7.06
CA LEU A 108 -2.02 -20.99 6.64
C LEU A 108 -2.01 -21.44 5.18
N GLN A 109 -3.07 -21.19 4.42
CA GLN A 109 -3.19 -21.55 3.01
C GLN A 109 -2.88 -23.02 2.71
N ILE A 110 -3.20 -23.92 3.63
CA ILE A 110 -2.88 -25.36 3.52
C ILE A 110 -3.63 -25.99 2.34
N ALA A 111 -4.84 -25.49 2.05
CA ALA A 111 -5.68 -25.99 0.96
C ALA A 111 -5.31 -25.40 -0.41
N GLU A 112 -4.41 -24.42 -0.47
CA GLU A 112 -4.04 -23.75 -1.70
C GLU A 112 -3.11 -24.58 -2.58
N PRO A 113 -3.28 -24.56 -3.91
CA PRO A 113 -2.38 -25.24 -4.84
C PRO A 113 -0.95 -24.69 -4.83
N SER A 114 -0.80 -23.41 -4.53
CA SER A 114 0.47 -22.67 -4.47
C SER A 114 0.49 -21.77 -3.24
N PRO A 115 0.62 -22.35 -2.03
CA PRO A 115 0.57 -21.57 -0.80
C PRO A 115 1.79 -20.65 -0.64
N GLY A 116 1.60 -19.58 0.14
CA GLY A 116 2.66 -18.62 0.42
C GLY A 116 2.88 -17.59 -0.70
N ALA A 117 3.97 -16.83 -0.62
CA ALA A 117 4.28 -15.82 -1.62
C ALA A 117 4.82 -16.45 -2.91
N LEU A 118 4.29 -16.02 -4.05
CA LEU A 118 4.70 -16.54 -5.36
C LEU A 118 5.93 -15.80 -5.87
N VAL A 119 6.89 -16.53 -6.43
CA VAL A 119 8.06 -15.96 -7.12
C VAL A 119 7.84 -16.04 -8.61
N VAL A 120 7.97 -14.91 -9.28
CA VAL A 120 7.80 -14.79 -10.73
C VAL A 120 9.15 -14.45 -11.36
N ASP A 121 9.62 -15.30 -12.26
CA ASP A 121 10.78 -15.02 -13.12
C ASP A 121 10.35 -14.13 -14.28
N VAL A 122 10.96 -12.97 -14.39
CA VAL A 122 10.72 -11.91 -15.38
C VAL A 122 11.93 -11.74 -16.31
N SER A 123 12.82 -12.71 -16.39
CA SER A 123 13.95 -12.70 -17.33
C SER A 123 13.51 -12.52 -18.78
N ASN A 124 12.29 -12.94 -19.11
CA ASN A 124 11.58 -12.57 -20.32
C ASN A 124 10.36 -11.69 -19.95
N PRO A 125 10.48 -10.35 -20.02
CA PRO A 125 9.38 -9.45 -19.64
C PRO A 125 8.08 -9.65 -20.42
N ALA A 126 8.14 -10.18 -21.63
CA ALA A 126 6.95 -10.48 -22.43
C ALA A 126 6.24 -11.79 -22.01
N LYS A 127 6.89 -12.60 -21.18
CA LYS A 127 6.35 -13.90 -20.72
C LYS A 127 6.84 -14.21 -19.31
N PRO A 128 6.40 -13.47 -18.29
CA PRO A 128 6.71 -13.79 -16.90
C PRO A 128 6.15 -15.17 -16.52
N VAL A 129 6.86 -15.92 -15.71
CA VAL A 129 6.45 -17.28 -15.29
C VAL A 129 6.74 -17.50 -13.81
N GLN A 130 5.88 -18.25 -13.11
CA GLN A 130 6.16 -18.66 -11.74
C GLN A 130 7.37 -19.59 -11.70
N SER A 131 8.29 -19.33 -10.79
CA SER A 131 9.51 -20.13 -10.60
C SER A 131 9.57 -20.84 -9.25
N ALA A 132 8.92 -20.30 -8.22
CA ALA A 132 8.91 -20.85 -6.87
C ALA A 132 7.71 -20.33 -6.04
N ASN A 133 7.53 -20.94 -4.85
CA ASN A 133 6.68 -20.44 -3.78
C ASN A 133 7.52 -20.31 -2.52
N LEU A 134 7.31 -19.25 -1.76
CA LEU A 134 7.92 -19.05 -0.45
C LEU A 134 6.91 -19.45 0.62
N THR A 135 7.25 -20.47 1.39
CA THR A 135 6.33 -21.13 2.33
C THR A 135 6.79 -21.03 3.78
N GLY A 136 7.64 -20.10 4.12
CA GLY A 136 7.88 -19.72 5.51
C GLY A 136 6.57 -19.27 6.15
N PRO A 137 6.40 -19.40 7.48
CA PRO A 137 5.14 -19.09 8.14
C PRO A 137 4.68 -17.64 7.96
N SER A 138 5.58 -16.65 7.86
CA SER A 138 5.16 -15.29 7.52
C SER A 138 4.55 -15.22 6.12
N MET A 139 5.10 -15.97 5.16
CA MET A 139 4.59 -16.03 3.79
C MET A 139 3.25 -16.78 3.71
N LEU A 140 3.04 -17.81 4.54
CA LEU A 140 1.79 -18.58 4.60
C LEU A 140 0.66 -17.83 5.31
N ILE A 141 0.98 -17.11 6.39
CA ILE A 141 0.00 -16.28 7.12
C ILE A 141 -0.39 -15.06 6.28
N GLY A 142 0.60 -14.47 5.59
CA GLY A 142 0.43 -13.28 4.78
C GLY A 142 1.28 -12.11 5.29
N THR A 143 2.03 -11.53 4.38
CA THR A 143 2.96 -10.44 4.68
C THR A 143 2.32 -9.05 4.55
N TRP A 144 1.09 -8.98 4.09
CA TRP A 144 0.33 -7.75 3.90
C TRP A 144 1.15 -6.71 3.12
N GLU A 145 1.75 -5.72 3.80
CA GLU A 145 2.55 -4.65 3.20
C GLU A 145 4.04 -4.73 3.55
N SER A 146 4.41 -5.71 4.36
CA SER A 146 5.75 -5.84 4.90
C SER A 146 6.75 -6.58 3.99
N LEU A 147 6.31 -7.18 2.87
CA LEU A 147 7.22 -7.88 1.98
C LEU A 147 8.11 -6.90 1.23
N LYS A 148 9.40 -6.83 1.58
CA LYS A 148 10.35 -5.85 1.05
C LYS A 148 11.69 -6.49 0.68
N VAL A 149 12.34 -5.92 -0.32
CA VAL A 149 13.67 -6.34 -0.81
C VAL A 149 14.75 -5.42 -0.26
N SER A 150 15.81 -5.98 0.26
CA SER A 150 17.09 -5.29 0.44
C SER A 150 17.96 -5.53 -0.79
N GLU A 151 18.03 -4.55 -1.67
CA GLU A 151 18.86 -4.61 -2.88
C GLU A 151 20.36 -4.70 -2.53
N THR A 152 20.77 -4.03 -1.46
CA THR A 152 22.16 -3.96 -0.99
C THR A 152 22.68 -5.34 -0.58
N ARG A 153 21.83 -6.16 0.06
CA ARG A 153 22.24 -7.47 0.59
C ARG A 153 21.60 -8.65 -0.12
N LYS A 154 20.79 -8.40 -1.14
CA LYS A 154 20.02 -9.44 -1.85
C LYS A 154 19.23 -10.31 -0.86
N LEU A 155 18.47 -9.63 0.01
CA LEU A 155 17.56 -10.28 0.96
C LEU A 155 16.13 -9.86 0.67
N LEU A 156 15.21 -10.79 0.86
CA LEU A 156 13.77 -10.54 0.89
C LEU A 156 13.29 -10.81 2.31
N GLY A 157 12.55 -9.91 2.90
CA GLY A 157 12.00 -10.09 4.25
C GLY A 157 10.56 -9.65 4.34
N GLY A 158 9.84 -10.22 5.29
CA GLY A 158 8.46 -9.84 5.58
C GLY A 158 7.99 -10.38 6.92
N VAL A 159 7.10 -9.63 7.56
CA VAL A 159 6.45 -10.03 8.82
C VAL A 159 5.04 -10.51 8.55
N ALA A 160 4.55 -11.43 9.37
CA ALA A 160 3.19 -11.94 9.25
C ALA A 160 2.17 -10.98 9.87
N VAL A 161 1.03 -10.82 9.22
CA VAL A 161 -0.17 -10.22 9.77
C VAL A 161 -1.23 -11.30 9.92
N GLY A 162 -1.32 -11.88 11.12
CA GLY A 162 -2.32 -12.90 11.40
C GLY A 162 -3.63 -12.29 11.89
N PRO A 163 -4.75 -12.47 11.18
CA PRO A 163 -6.05 -11.95 11.65
C PRO A 163 -6.55 -12.65 12.91
N LEU A 164 -5.97 -13.78 13.30
CA LEU A 164 -6.44 -14.62 14.40
C LEU A 164 -5.36 -14.99 15.42
N VAL A 165 -4.11 -14.72 15.15
CA VAL A 165 -2.97 -15.11 16.01
C VAL A 165 -2.26 -13.84 16.43
N GLY A 166 -2.33 -13.52 17.69
CA GLY A 166 -1.67 -12.34 18.24
C GLY A 166 -0.14 -12.42 18.26
N ALA A 167 0.47 -13.11 17.32
CA ALA A 167 1.92 -13.21 17.15
C ALA A 167 2.27 -13.02 15.67
N ALA A 168 3.09 -12.04 15.39
CA ALA A 168 3.73 -11.86 14.11
C ALA A 168 5.06 -12.64 14.07
N PHE A 169 5.45 -13.05 12.88
CA PHE A 169 6.70 -13.76 12.61
C PHE A 169 7.46 -13.04 11.50
N PHE A 170 8.76 -13.20 11.46
CA PHE A 170 9.63 -12.59 10.47
C PHE A 170 10.39 -13.65 9.69
N ASP A 171 10.24 -13.70 8.37
CA ASP A 171 11.01 -14.55 7.48
C ASP A 171 12.03 -13.75 6.69
N VAL A 172 13.20 -14.35 6.45
CA VAL A 172 14.27 -13.81 5.61
C VAL A 172 14.71 -14.83 4.58
N TYR A 173 14.78 -14.40 3.34
CA TYR A 173 15.24 -15.20 2.21
C TYR A 173 16.47 -14.57 1.56
N ASP A 174 17.48 -15.38 1.24
CA ASP A 174 18.54 -15.03 0.31
C ASP A 174 17.98 -15.07 -1.12
N ILE A 175 18.04 -13.95 -1.82
CA ILE A 175 17.58 -13.77 -3.19
C ILE A 175 18.74 -13.53 -4.17
N SER A 176 19.95 -13.96 -3.85
CA SER A 176 21.09 -13.92 -4.80
C SER A 176 20.77 -14.66 -6.10
N ASN A 177 19.96 -15.71 -6.03
CA ASN A 177 19.21 -16.26 -7.16
C ASN A 177 17.75 -15.88 -6.99
N CYS A 178 17.33 -14.77 -7.57
CA CYS A 178 16.03 -14.18 -7.32
C CYS A 178 14.85 -15.07 -7.72
N ALA A 179 15.03 -15.99 -8.69
CA ALA A 179 14.00 -16.94 -9.13
C ALA A 179 13.85 -18.13 -8.19
N HIS A 180 14.84 -18.40 -7.34
CA HIS A 180 14.85 -19.50 -6.38
C HIS A 180 15.37 -19.05 -5.02
N PRO A 181 14.62 -18.22 -4.29
CA PRO A 181 15.01 -17.74 -2.97
C PRO A 181 15.19 -18.88 -1.97
N VAL A 182 16.13 -18.72 -1.04
CA VAL A 182 16.40 -19.68 0.02
C VAL A 182 16.15 -19.03 1.37
N GLN A 183 15.25 -19.59 2.17
CA GLN A 183 15.04 -19.12 3.53
C GLN A 183 16.31 -19.27 4.36
N THR A 184 16.71 -18.22 5.08
CA THR A 184 17.97 -18.17 5.82
C THR A 184 17.80 -18.31 7.32
N ASN A 185 16.71 -17.83 7.89
CA ASN A 185 16.46 -17.84 9.32
C ASN A 185 15.88 -19.19 9.78
N ALA A 186 16.71 -20.21 9.77
CA ALA A 186 16.36 -21.54 10.26
C ALA A 186 17.12 -21.83 11.57
N ILE A 187 16.44 -22.39 12.58
CA ILE A 187 17.02 -22.84 13.84
C ILE A 187 16.91 -24.36 13.92
N GLY A 188 18.04 -25.06 14.14
CA GLY A 188 18.05 -26.51 14.33
C GLY A 188 17.58 -27.31 13.11
N GLY A 189 17.66 -26.75 11.89
CA GLY A 189 17.25 -27.39 10.66
C GLY A 189 15.75 -27.26 10.33
N THR A 190 15.00 -26.53 11.15
CA THR A 190 13.61 -26.16 10.90
C THR A 190 13.48 -24.67 10.61
N SER A 191 12.58 -24.30 9.73
CA SER A 191 12.19 -22.89 9.56
C SER A 191 11.40 -22.45 10.77
N LEU A 192 12.04 -21.66 11.65
CA LEU A 192 11.39 -21.01 12.77
C LEU A 192 11.51 -19.51 12.58
N GLU A 193 10.41 -18.82 12.72
CA GLU A 193 10.38 -17.37 12.65
C GLU A 193 10.80 -16.77 13.98
N LEU A 194 11.43 -15.63 13.87
CA LEU A 194 11.60 -14.74 14.99
C LEU A 194 10.23 -14.13 15.33
N PRO A 195 9.75 -14.26 16.56
CA PRO A 195 8.59 -13.52 17.02
C PRO A 195 8.88 -12.02 16.90
N ASP A 196 7.95 -11.31 16.27
CA ASP A 196 7.99 -9.87 16.10
C ASP A 196 7.00 -9.18 17.05
N ASN A 197 6.67 -7.92 16.80
CA ASN A 197 5.58 -7.27 17.53
C ASN A 197 4.23 -7.92 17.18
N VAL A 198 3.29 -7.77 18.09
CA VAL A 198 1.93 -8.28 17.93
C VAL A 198 1.22 -7.45 16.88
N LEU A 199 0.97 -7.73 15.71
CA LEU A 199 0.33 -6.98 14.64
C LEU A 199 1.33 -6.30 13.67
N GLY A 200 2.41 -6.97 13.30
CA GLY A 200 3.26 -6.53 12.18
C GLY A 200 2.41 -6.34 10.92
N HIS A 201 2.34 -5.11 10.39
CA HIS A 201 1.51 -4.76 9.24
C HIS A 201 2.37 -4.38 8.05
N GLU A 202 3.27 -3.45 8.24
CA GLU A 202 4.21 -2.97 7.24
C GLU A 202 5.64 -3.10 7.75
N GLY A 203 6.62 -2.88 6.90
CA GLY A 203 8.02 -2.87 7.28
C GLY A 203 8.93 -2.53 6.12
N ASN A 204 10.21 -2.27 6.43
CA ASN A 204 11.21 -1.96 5.42
C ASN A 204 12.64 -2.22 5.94
N TRP A 205 13.59 -2.30 5.02
CA TRP A 205 15.00 -2.45 5.32
C TRP A 205 15.68 -1.10 5.51
N SER A 206 16.57 -1.00 6.50
CA SER A 206 17.55 0.09 6.53
C SER A 206 18.39 0.08 5.23
N PRO A 207 18.94 1.22 4.77
CA PRO A 207 19.67 1.30 3.50
C PRO A 207 20.87 0.37 3.41
N ASP A 208 21.53 0.06 4.53
CA ASP A 208 22.62 -0.91 4.62
C ASP A 208 22.15 -2.38 4.63
N GLY A 209 20.84 -2.60 4.74
CA GLY A 209 20.23 -3.93 4.81
C GLY A 209 20.53 -4.70 6.10
N MET A 210 21.09 -4.03 7.14
CA MET A 210 21.45 -4.68 8.39
C MET A 210 20.32 -4.71 9.40
N THR A 211 19.30 -3.87 9.23
CA THR A 211 18.14 -3.81 10.11
C THR A 211 16.87 -3.90 9.27
N TYR A 212 15.95 -4.77 9.66
CA TYR A 212 14.58 -4.75 9.18
C TYR A 212 13.69 -4.08 10.24
N TRP A 213 12.86 -3.16 9.81
CA TRP A 213 11.91 -2.48 10.67
C TRP A 213 10.50 -2.96 10.35
N ALA A 214 9.74 -3.28 11.39
CA ALA A 214 8.35 -3.67 11.29
C ALA A 214 7.48 -2.69 12.06
N THR A 215 6.34 -2.30 11.49
CA THR A 215 5.32 -1.49 12.13
C THR A 215 4.05 -2.31 12.30
N GLY A 216 3.35 -2.06 13.41
CA GLY A 216 2.03 -2.62 13.61
C GLY A 216 1.07 -1.45 13.81
N THR A 217 0.18 -1.22 12.88
CA THR A 217 -0.74 -0.07 12.85
C THR A 217 -1.38 0.23 14.19
N ALA A 218 -1.82 -0.80 14.93
CA ALA A 218 -2.46 -0.61 16.23
C ALA A 218 -1.48 -0.12 17.30
N ALA A 219 -1.88 0.93 18.02
CA ALA A 219 -1.15 1.57 19.11
C ALA A 219 0.23 2.14 18.71
N GLY A 220 0.56 2.21 17.42
CA GLY A 220 1.84 2.73 16.96
C GLY A 220 3.04 1.82 17.31
N SER A 221 2.85 0.51 17.36
CA SER A 221 3.96 -0.40 17.67
C SER A 221 5.01 -0.40 16.56
N ILE A 222 6.30 -0.49 16.95
CA ILE A 222 7.44 -0.52 16.05
C ILE A 222 8.53 -1.45 16.60
N THR A 223 9.11 -2.25 15.72
CA THR A 223 10.17 -3.21 16.06
C THR A 223 11.33 -3.10 15.09
N ALA A 224 12.56 -3.04 15.60
CA ALA A 224 13.78 -3.14 14.81
C ALA A 224 14.42 -4.51 15.01
N ILE A 225 14.70 -5.20 13.92
CA ILE A 225 15.27 -6.54 13.88
C ILE A 225 16.66 -6.44 13.25
N ASP A 226 17.69 -6.80 14.01
CA ASP A 226 19.05 -6.94 13.49
C ASP A 226 19.14 -8.18 12.60
N VAL A 227 19.47 -7.95 11.33
CA VAL A 227 19.66 -8.97 10.30
C VAL A 227 21.11 -8.97 9.79
N SER A 228 22.05 -8.44 10.57
CA SER A 228 23.48 -8.52 10.24
C SER A 228 23.92 -9.97 10.01
N ASN A 229 23.37 -10.90 10.77
CA ASN A 229 23.38 -12.33 10.49
C ASN A 229 21.98 -12.81 10.10
N PRO A 230 21.68 -12.98 8.80
CA PRO A 230 20.33 -13.35 8.34
C PRO A 230 19.92 -14.79 8.76
N LYS A 231 20.86 -15.60 9.24
CA LYS A 231 20.56 -16.93 9.79
C LYS A 231 20.07 -16.89 11.24
N SER A 232 20.27 -15.79 11.92
CA SER A 232 19.90 -15.60 13.33
C SER A 232 19.53 -14.15 13.59
N PRO A 233 18.42 -13.65 13.03
CA PRO A 233 17.92 -12.32 13.30
C PRO A 233 17.63 -12.12 14.79
N GLN A 234 17.76 -10.89 15.30
CA GLN A 234 17.54 -10.57 16.71
C GLN A 234 16.74 -9.27 16.83
N ILE A 235 15.73 -9.24 17.70
CA ILE A 235 15.06 -7.99 18.06
C ILE A 235 16.04 -7.12 18.86
N VAL A 236 16.30 -5.91 18.39
CA VAL A 236 17.19 -4.93 19.03
C VAL A 236 16.44 -3.73 19.60
N TYR A 237 15.18 -3.55 19.19
CA TYR A 237 14.31 -2.52 19.73
C TYR A 237 12.84 -2.90 19.54
N THR A 238 12.02 -2.59 20.53
CA THR A 238 10.55 -2.58 20.43
C THR A 238 10.02 -1.38 21.21
N GLY A 239 9.09 -0.65 20.62
CA GLY A 239 8.53 0.56 21.22
C GLY A 239 7.19 0.95 20.61
N LEU A 240 6.73 2.14 20.97
CA LEU A 240 5.50 2.76 20.46
C LEU A 240 5.87 4.13 19.90
N GLU A 241 5.69 4.29 18.60
CA GLU A 241 5.93 5.53 17.86
C GLU A 241 4.74 5.82 16.93
N GLY A 242 4.39 7.09 16.76
CA GLY A 242 3.27 7.46 15.89
C GLY A 242 1.89 7.11 16.45
N PHE A 243 1.73 7.20 17.81
CA PHE A 243 0.43 6.98 18.45
C PHE A 243 -0.64 7.96 17.91
N PRO A 244 -1.92 7.53 17.69
CA PRO A 244 -2.52 6.23 18.05
C PRO A 244 -2.25 5.11 17.05
N ALA A 245 -1.76 5.40 15.85
CA ALA A 245 -1.40 4.39 14.86
C ALA A 245 -0.27 4.89 13.96
N ASN A 246 0.59 3.99 13.54
CA ASN A 246 1.63 4.23 12.53
C ASN A 246 1.41 3.35 11.30
N HIS A 247 2.19 3.63 10.25
CA HIS A 247 2.16 2.90 9.00
C HIS A 247 3.57 2.72 8.44
N GLY A 248 3.82 3.08 7.21
CA GLY A 248 5.05 2.86 6.50
C GLY A 248 6.29 3.55 7.06
N VAL A 249 7.43 2.93 6.85
CA VAL A 249 8.76 3.43 7.26
C VAL A 249 9.68 3.59 6.08
N GLU A 250 10.35 4.73 6.01
CA GLU A 250 11.41 5.02 5.06
C GLU A 250 12.62 5.64 5.80
N PHE A 251 13.76 5.73 5.13
CA PHE A 251 15.01 6.10 5.78
C PHE A 251 15.79 7.18 5.03
N SER A 252 16.55 7.99 5.77
CA SER A 252 17.63 8.78 5.19
C SER A 252 18.71 7.87 4.60
N ALA A 253 19.48 8.38 3.64
CA ALA A 253 20.50 7.60 2.95
C ALA A 253 21.57 7.03 3.88
N ASP A 254 21.85 7.68 5.02
CA ASP A 254 22.78 7.20 6.05
C ASP A 254 22.14 6.23 7.06
N GLY A 255 20.82 6.00 6.97
CA GLY A 255 20.08 5.09 7.84
C GLY A 255 19.85 5.58 9.25
N ASN A 256 20.23 6.82 9.60
CA ASN A 256 20.14 7.34 10.96
C ASN A 256 18.83 8.06 11.25
N THR A 257 18.09 8.45 10.21
CA THR A 257 16.78 9.07 10.32
C THR A 257 15.72 8.15 9.72
N LEU A 258 14.63 7.96 10.44
CA LEU A 258 13.46 7.22 10.02
C LEU A 258 12.32 8.21 9.76
N TYR A 259 11.68 8.07 8.61
CA TYR A 259 10.46 8.79 8.24
C TYR A 259 9.28 7.84 8.45
N LEU A 260 8.52 8.08 9.52
CA LEU A 260 7.40 7.24 9.92
C LEU A 260 6.10 7.89 9.47
N ALA A 261 5.37 7.21 8.62
CA ALA A 261 4.00 7.59 8.31
C ALA A 261 3.08 7.33 9.51
N THR A 262 2.15 8.23 9.76
CA THR A 262 1.22 8.16 10.89
C THR A 262 -0.22 8.18 10.43
N CYS A 263 -1.09 7.56 11.23
CA CYS A 263 -2.53 7.55 11.02
C CYS A 263 -3.25 8.19 12.21
N LEU A 264 -4.36 8.90 11.92
CA LEU A 264 -5.26 9.48 12.92
C LEU A 264 -4.56 10.40 13.94
N PRO A 265 -3.79 11.40 13.51
CA PRO A 265 -3.86 12.06 12.19
C PRO A 265 -2.92 11.46 11.14
N GLY A 266 -3.32 11.57 9.87
CA GLY A 266 -2.44 11.35 8.73
C GLY A 266 -1.29 12.35 8.74
N GLY A 267 -0.07 11.84 8.60
CA GLY A 267 1.11 12.67 8.74
C GLY A 267 2.42 11.90 8.57
N VAL A 268 3.51 12.58 8.88
CA VAL A 268 4.86 12.00 8.94
C VAL A 268 5.56 12.49 10.19
N GLN A 269 6.17 11.57 10.93
CA GLN A 269 7.16 11.88 11.97
C GLN A 269 8.57 11.64 11.43
N ILE A 270 9.49 12.54 11.77
CA ILE A 270 10.93 12.44 11.47
C ILE A 270 11.62 12.05 12.75
N LEU A 271 12.23 10.87 12.79
CA LEU A 271 12.77 10.25 13.99
C LEU A 271 14.27 9.98 13.84
N ASP A 272 15.06 10.34 14.85
CA ASP A 272 16.45 9.92 14.99
C ASP A 272 16.50 8.52 15.59
N ILE A 273 17.05 7.58 14.83
CA ILE A 273 17.21 6.16 15.17
C ILE A 273 18.66 5.72 15.24
N SER A 274 19.60 6.67 15.30
CA SER A 274 21.04 6.42 15.25
C SER A 274 21.54 5.50 16.37
N ASP A 275 20.91 5.55 17.55
CA ASP A 275 21.21 4.65 18.66
C ASP A 275 20.95 3.18 18.30
N ILE A 276 19.86 2.92 17.58
CA ILE A 276 19.46 1.56 17.15
C ILE A 276 20.37 1.08 16.02
N GLN A 277 20.60 1.93 15.02
CA GLN A 277 21.47 1.59 13.88
C GLN A 277 22.92 1.31 14.32
N SER A 278 23.42 2.03 15.31
CA SER A 278 24.76 1.78 15.90
C SER A 278 24.80 0.65 16.95
N ARG A 279 23.68 -0.04 17.19
CA ARG A 279 23.57 -1.13 18.18
C ARG A 279 24.00 -0.69 19.60
N LYS A 280 23.65 0.53 19.99
CA LYS A 280 23.91 1.06 21.33
C LYS A 280 23.17 0.24 22.39
N ALA A 281 23.81 -0.02 23.50
CA ALA A 281 23.16 -0.63 24.65
C ALA A 281 22.08 0.32 25.20
N ALA A 282 20.85 -0.12 25.35
CA ALA A 282 19.70 0.71 25.72
C ALA A 282 19.46 1.86 24.72
N PRO A 283 19.11 1.53 23.46
CA PRO A 283 18.88 2.53 22.43
C PRO A 283 17.57 3.28 22.67
N SER A 284 17.48 4.49 22.12
CA SER A 284 16.27 5.33 22.17
C SER A 284 15.96 5.89 20.79
N ILE A 285 14.69 6.14 20.53
CA ILE A 285 14.20 6.94 19.40
C ILE A 285 13.94 8.36 19.89
N ARG A 286 14.28 9.35 19.08
CA ARG A 286 14.03 10.75 19.39
C ARG A 286 13.34 11.43 18.21
N GLN A 287 12.18 12.02 18.45
CA GLN A 287 11.49 12.82 17.43
C GLN A 287 12.30 14.10 17.13
N ILE A 288 12.55 14.33 15.83
CA ILE A 288 13.19 15.54 15.29
C ILE A 288 12.10 16.56 14.93
N GLY A 289 11.05 16.12 14.22
CA GLY A 289 9.95 16.96 13.80
C GLY A 289 8.77 16.13 13.30
N SER A 290 7.67 16.81 12.95
CA SER A 290 6.49 16.15 12.38
C SER A 290 5.64 17.13 11.59
N VAL A 291 4.85 16.59 10.65
CA VAL A 291 3.82 17.33 9.92
C VAL A 291 2.59 16.43 9.78
N THR A 292 1.40 17.04 9.90
CA THR A 292 0.13 16.35 9.73
C THR A 292 -0.75 17.12 8.74
N TRP A 293 -1.70 16.44 8.10
CA TRP A 293 -2.59 17.06 7.12
C TRP A 293 -4.07 16.88 7.47
N ASN A 294 -4.55 15.69 7.79
CA ASN A 294 -5.94 15.44 8.11
C ASN A 294 -6.06 14.57 9.37
N SER A 295 -6.97 14.94 10.28
CA SER A 295 -7.14 14.25 11.56
C SER A 295 -7.68 12.83 11.44
N LEU A 296 -8.28 12.48 10.32
CA LEU A 296 -8.96 11.19 10.09
C LEU A 296 -8.32 10.37 8.97
N SER A 297 -7.21 10.82 8.41
CA SER A 297 -6.49 10.12 7.34
C SER A 297 -5.33 9.27 7.87
N CYS A 298 -4.69 8.56 6.96
CA CYS A 298 -3.54 7.70 7.21
C CYS A 298 -2.46 7.94 6.15
N GLY A 299 -1.30 8.43 6.55
CA GLY A 299 -0.14 8.44 5.67
C GLY A 299 0.32 7.02 5.36
N GLN A 300 0.53 6.70 4.09
CA GLN A 300 0.95 5.36 3.65
C GLN A 300 2.42 5.11 3.92
N HIS A 301 3.29 5.92 3.35
CA HIS A 301 4.74 5.94 3.55
C HIS A 301 5.30 7.34 3.23
N ALA A 302 6.62 7.55 3.42
CA ALA A 302 7.22 8.87 3.23
C ALA A 302 8.54 8.78 2.46
N LEU A 303 8.47 8.61 1.13
CA LEU A 303 9.61 8.38 0.24
C LEU A 303 10.57 9.58 0.20
N PRO A 304 11.84 9.44 0.63
CA PRO A 304 12.81 10.54 0.60
C PRO A 304 13.36 10.78 -0.81
N VAL A 305 13.36 12.03 -1.23
CA VAL A 305 13.89 12.48 -2.52
C VAL A 305 14.59 13.83 -2.38
N SER A 306 15.28 14.26 -3.44
CA SER A 306 15.84 15.62 -3.48
C SER A 306 15.65 16.27 -4.84
N TRP A 307 15.33 17.58 -4.86
CA TRP A 307 15.35 18.40 -6.06
C TRP A 307 16.27 19.61 -5.86
N GLY A 308 17.21 19.79 -6.80
CA GLY A 308 18.17 20.89 -6.71
C GLY A 308 19.01 20.88 -5.43
N GLY A 309 19.25 19.69 -4.88
CA GLY A 309 20.00 19.50 -3.63
C GLY A 309 19.20 19.76 -2.36
N LYS A 310 17.90 20.09 -2.44
CA LYS A 310 17.01 20.23 -1.27
C LYS A 310 16.29 18.91 -1.00
N PRO A 311 16.20 18.50 0.27
CA PRO A 311 15.52 17.27 0.64
C PRO A 311 14.01 17.46 0.75
N TYR A 312 13.26 16.46 0.29
CA TYR A 312 11.80 16.38 0.37
C TYR A 312 11.36 14.97 0.71
N LEU A 313 10.10 14.84 1.15
CA LEU A 313 9.39 13.56 1.23
C LEU A 313 8.20 13.59 0.27
N ILE A 314 7.90 12.44 -0.33
CA ILE A 314 6.66 12.18 -1.07
C ILE A 314 5.85 11.24 -0.21
N ALA A 315 4.68 11.69 0.27
CA ALA A 315 3.85 10.96 1.20
C ALA A 315 2.42 10.81 0.65
N PRO A 316 2.04 9.63 0.13
CA PRO A 316 0.66 9.32 -0.23
C PRO A 316 -0.21 9.13 1.01
N ASP A 317 -1.51 9.36 0.83
CA ASP A 317 -2.55 9.16 1.83
C ASP A 317 -3.41 7.95 1.48
N GLU A 318 -3.61 7.04 2.43
CA GLU A 318 -4.29 5.77 2.19
C GLU A 318 -5.79 5.80 2.55
N PHE A 319 -6.17 6.52 3.60
CA PHE A 319 -7.55 6.42 4.11
C PHE A 319 -8.46 7.55 3.66
N ASP A 320 -7.94 8.53 2.94
CA ASP A 320 -8.70 9.67 2.45
C ASP A 320 -8.31 9.96 1.01
N SER A 321 -9.10 10.75 0.36
CA SER A 321 -8.85 11.22 -1.01
C SER A 321 -7.89 12.41 -1.06
N GLU A 322 -7.03 12.58 -0.06
CA GLU A 322 -6.02 13.64 0.00
C GLU A 322 -4.93 13.50 -1.08
N GLY A 323 -4.77 12.31 -1.64
CA GLY A 323 -3.78 12.05 -2.70
C GLY A 323 -2.35 11.99 -2.15
N ILE A 324 -1.41 12.73 -2.76
CA ILE A 324 0.01 12.65 -2.42
C ILE A 324 0.50 14.03 -1.96
N HIS A 325 1.23 14.06 -0.85
CA HIS A 325 1.84 15.25 -0.31
C HIS A 325 3.33 15.32 -0.65
N ILE A 326 3.81 16.47 -1.14
CA ILE A 326 5.23 16.78 -1.26
C ILE A 326 5.59 17.68 -0.08
N ILE A 327 6.53 17.24 0.74
CA ILE A 327 6.90 17.83 2.01
C ILE A 327 8.34 18.30 1.94
N ASP A 328 8.59 19.60 2.09
CA ASP A 328 9.93 20.18 2.23
C ASP A 328 10.46 19.87 3.64
N ILE A 329 11.59 19.19 3.73
CA ILE A 329 12.29 18.83 4.97
C ILE A 329 13.67 19.49 5.05
N SER A 330 13.88 20.61 4.38
CA SER A 330 15.13 21.39 4.47
C SER A 330 15.44 21.81 5.91
N ASP A 331 14.40 22.04 6.72
CA ASP A 331 14.46 22.08 8.18
C ASP A 331 13.64 20.89 8.71
N PRO A 332 14.27 19.80 9.08
CA PRO A 332 13.56 18.61 9.53
C PRO A 332 12.82 18.79 10.85
N THR A 333 13.11 19.87 11.60
CA THR A 333 12.37 20.22 12.84
C THR A 333 11.04 20.92 12.55
N GLN A 334 10.86 21.45 11.33
CA GLN A 334 9.67 22.16 10.87
C GLN A 334 9.33 21.75 9.42
N PRO A 335 9.01 20.50 9.16
CA PRO A 335 8.64 20.03 7.82
C PRO A 335 7.37 20.75 7.33
N LYS A 336 7.29 21.00 6.00
CA LYS A 336 6.20 21.78 5.41
C LYS A 336 5.65 21.09 4.18
N ILE A 337 4.35 20.91 4.10
CA ILE A 337 3.67 20.49 2.87
C ILE A 337 3.74 21.66 1.89
N VAL A 338 4.34 21.44 0.73
CA VAL A 338 4.53 22.48 -0.30
C VAL A 338 3.70 22.22 -1.54
N LYS A 339 3.23 20.98 -1.74
CA LYS A 339 2.34 20.61 -2.85
C LYS A 339 1.52 19.37 -2.50
N GLN A 340 0.31 19.34 -3.03
CA GLN A 340 -0.58 18.17 -3.03
C GLN A 340 -0.85 17.74 -4.47
N ILE A 341 -0.84 16.45 -4.74
CA ILE A 341 -1.15 15.83 -6.04
C ILE A 341 -2.46 15.07 -5.87
N GLN A 342 -3.53 15.55 -6.50
CA GLN A 342 -4.83 14.90 -6.49
C GLN A 342 -5.33 14.66 -7.92
N LEU A 343 -6.03 13.56 -8.13
CA LEU A 343 -6.81 13.28 -9.33
C LEU A 343 -8.17 13.98 -9.24
N GLN A 344 -8.86 14.18 -10.37
CA GLN A 344 -10.18 14.84 -10.33
C GLN A 344 -11.18 14.09 -9.45
N ILE A 345 -11.18 12.76 -9.49
CA ILE A 345 -12.09 11.94 -8.68
C ILE A 345 -11.84 12.14 -7.17
N GLN A 346 -10.62 12.46 -6.76
CA GLN A 346 -10.26 12.66 -5.37
C GLN A 346 -10.70 14.02 -4.81
N LEU A 347 -11.08 14.96 -5.65
CA LEU A 347 -11.52 16.28 -5.19
C LEU A 347 -12.80 16.17 -4.34
N LEU A 348 -12.89 16.98 -3.29
CA LEU A 348 -13.98 16.93 -2.31
C LEU A 348 -15.37 16.99 -2.95
N GLN A 349 -15.55 17.81 -4.01
CA GLN A 349 -16.83 17.91 -4.71
C GLN A 349 -17.28 16.62 -5.40
N ASN A 350 -16.40 15.62 -5.54
CA ASN A 350 -16.68 14.33 -6.19
C ASN A 350 -16.87 13.18 -5.18
N ALA A 351 -17.00 13.49 -3.88
CA ALA A 351 -17.19 12.47 -2.84
C ALA A 351 -18.40 11.56 -3.08
N ASP A 352 -19.54 12.13 -3.54
CA ASP A 352 -20.73 11.34 -3.83
C ASP A 352 -20.53 10.39 -5.03
N LEU A 353 -19.70 10.76 -6.02
CA LEU A 353 -19.31 9.86 -7.11
C LEU A 353 -18.44 8.72 -6.61
N ARG A 354 -17.42 9.02 -5.78
CA ARG A 354 -16.57 7.98 -5.17
C ARG A 354 -17.41 6.97 -4.41
N THR A 355 -18.31 7.45 -3.56
CA THR A 355 -19.23 6.58 -2.81
C THR A 355 -20.08 5.70 -3.72
N ALA A 356 -20.63 6.24 -4.82
CA ALA A 356 -21.43 5.47 -5.77
C ALA A 356 -20.59 4.44 -6.54
N ASP A 357 -19.37 4.80 -6.92
CA ASP A 357 -18.49 3.94 -7.70
C ASP A 357 -17.88 2.80 -6.86
N THR A 358 -17.68 2.99 -5.57
CA THR A 358 -17.04 1.98 -4.70
C THR A 358 -18.02 0.97 -4.12
N VAL A 359 -19.32 1.16 -4.29
CA VAL A 359 -20.33 0.22 -3.80
C VAL A 359 -20.09 -1.20 -4.33
N GLY A 360 -19.89 -2.13 -3.40
CA GLY A 360 -19.66 -3.54 -3.69
C GLY A 360 -18.25 -3.87 -4.20
N ASP A 361 -17.29 -2.93 -4.18
CA ASP A 361 -15.91 -3.17 -4.58
C ASP A 361 -14.95 -3.39 -3.39
N GLY A 362 -15.36 -3.05 -2.18
CA GLY A 362 -14.63 -3.33 -0.95
C GLY A 362 -14.23 -2.08 -0.17
N ALA A 363 -13.23 -2.24 0.71
CA ALA A 363 -12.83 -1.22 1.69
C ALA A 363 -12.15 0.00 1.07
N PHE A 364 -11.47 -0.17 -0.05
CA PHE A 364 -10.73 0.89 -0.74
C PHE A 364 -11.41 1.28 -2.04
N GLY A 365 -11.12 2.49 -2.48
CA GLY A 365 -11.66 3.06 -3.70
C GLY A 365 -10.59 3.78 -4.53
N TYR A 366 -10.45 5.07 -4.33
CA TYR A 366 -9.61 5.96 -5.15
C TYR A 366 -8.41 6.55 -4.40
N GLU A 367 -8.05 5.97 -3.27
CA GLU A 367 -6.93 6.40 -2.44
C GLU A 367 -5.60 6.18 -3.16
N SER A 368 -4.61 7.01 -2.87
CA SER A 368 -3.24 6.75 -3.27
C SER A 368 -2.59 5.77 -2.29
N HIS A 369 -1.68 4.96 -2.80
CA HIS A 369 -0.99 3.97 -1.99
C HIS A 369 0.53 4.09 -2.19
N TYR A 370 1.26 3.02 -2.51
CA TYR A 370 2.71 3.10 -2.67
C TYR A 370 3.14 3.84 -3.92
N CYS A 371 4.14 4.70 -3.74
CA CYS A 371 4.79 5.47 -4.81
C CYS A 371 6.27 5.12 -4.93
N THR A 372 6.81 5.24 -6.12
CA THR A 372 8.25 5.20 -6.41
C THR A 372 8.63 6.28 -7.42
N VAL A 373 9.89 6.66 -7.43
CA VAL A 373 10.45 7.60 -8.41
C VAL A 373 11.44 6.89 -9.32
N ASP A 374 11.66 7.44 -10.50
CA ASP A 374 12.67 6.96 -11.44
C ASP A 374 14.10 7.09 -10.90
N THR A 375 14.35 8.09 -10.08
CA THR A 375 15.61 8.30 -9.34
C THR A 375 15.35 9.11 -8.07
N PRO A 376 16.00 8.81 -6.94
CA PRO A 376 15.79 9.57 -5.70
C PRO A 376 16.38 10.99 -5.73
N THR A 377 17.32 11.26 -6.64
CA THR A 377 17.97 12.57 -6.81
C THR A 377 17.50 13.21 -8.10
N ASN A 378 16.85 14.37 -7.99
CA ASN A 378 16.20 15.09 -9.08
C ASN A 378 15.25 14.18 -9.88
N PRO A 379 14.27 13.53 -9.23
CA PRO A 379 13.34 12.67 -9.93
C PRO A 379 12.58 13.44 -11.01
N THR A 380 12.39 12.78 -12.16
CA THR A 380 11.62 13.32 -13.26
C THR A 380 10.24 12.68 -13.36
N ALA A 381 10.11 11.44 -12.92
CA ALA A 381 8.86 10.71 -12.92
C ALA A 381 8.56 10.09 -11.55
N LEU A 382 7.29 10.14 -11.16
CA LEU A 382 6.70 9.52 -9.98
C LEU A 382 5.61 8.56 -10.44
N ALA A 383 5.70 7.29 -10.08
CA ALA A 383 4.67 6.29 -10.35
C ALA A 383 4.06 5.80 -9.04
N CYS A 384 2.74 5.72 -8.96
CA CYS A 384 2.01 5.33 -7.76
C CYS A 384 0.88 4.36 -8.08
N GLY A 385 0.60 3.45 -7.14
CA GLY A 385 -0.64 2.70 -7.09
C GLY A 385 -1.76 3.56 -6.51
N TYR A 386 -2.96 3.40 -7.07
CA TYR A 386 -4.18 4.12 -6.64
C TYR A 386 -5.35 3.15 -6.63
N PHE A 387 -5.31 2.12 -5.84
CA PHE A 387 -6.35 1.10 -5.77
C PHE A 387 -7.16 0.98 -7.07
N GLN A 388 -8.46 1.34 -7.10
CA GLN A 388 -9.26 1.20 -8.32
C GLN A 388 -9.00 2.25 -9.41
N SER A 389 -8.23 3.33 -9.13
CA SER A 389 -7.71 4.21 -10.20
C SER A 389 -6.53 3.58 -10.96
N GLY A 390 -6.06 2.40 -10.55
CA GLY A 390 -4.93 1.71 -11.20
C GLY A 390 -3.57 2.33 -10.88
N ILE A 391 -2.68 2.35 -11.85
CA ILE A 391 -1.34 2.93 -11.76
C ILE A 391 -1.33 4.31 -12.42
N ARG A 392 -0.79 5.30 -11.73
CA ARG A 392 -0.66 6.68 -12.20
C ARG A 392 0.80 7.10 -12.28
N VAL A 393 1.17 7.83 -13.33
CA VAL A 393 2.54 8.32 -13.53
C VAL A 393 2.50 9.82 -13.76
N PHE A 394 3.31 10.52 -12.98
CA PHE A 394 3.39 11.97 -12.99
C PHE A 394 4.78 12.45 -13.39
N ASN A 395 4.86 13.51 -14.21
CA ASN A 395 6.06 14.31 -14.34
C ASN A 395 6.22 15.16 -13.08
N VAL A 396 7.32 14.99 -12.39
CA VAL A 396 7.68 15.69 -11.16
C VAL A 396 9.02 16.43 -11.27
N SER A 397 9.51 16.68 -12.48
CA SER A 397 10.73 17.46 -12.72
C SER A 397 10.68 18.82 -12.02
N ASN A 398 9.47 19.41 -11.94
CA ASN A 398 9.18 20.51 -11.05
C ASN A 398 8.18 20.03 -9.98
N PRO A 399 8.62 19.80 -8.74
CA PRO A 399 7.75 19.26 -7.68
C PRO A 399 6.56 20.16 -7.32
N LEU A 400 6.62 21.45 -7.66
CA LEU A 400 5.54 22.40 -7.39
C LEU A 400 4.51 22.47 -8.52
N GLN A 401 4.80 21.85 -9.68
CA GLN A 401 3.93 21.83 -10.86
C GLN A 401 3.87 20.42 -11.47
N PRO A 402 3.49 19.40 -10.71
CA PRO A 402 3.34 18.06 -11.23
C PRO A 402 2.22 17.98 -12.27
N SER A 403 2.36 17.07 -13.23
CA SER A 403 1.33 16.77 -14.22
C SER A 403 1.30 15.27 -14.51
N GLU A 404 0.13 14.71 -14.74
CA GLU A 404 0.02 13.31 -15.15
C GLU A 404 0.52 13.15 -16.59
N ILE A 405 1.29 12.08 -16.84
CA ILE A 405 1.85 11.78 -18.17
C ILE A 405 1.38 10.43 -18.71
N ALA A 406 1.03 9.50 -17.82
CA ALA A 406 0.57 8.18 -18.20
C ALA A 406 -0.26 7.54 -17.08
N TYR A 407 -1.12 6.58 -17.45
CA TYR A 407 -1.81 5.71 -16.50
C TYR A 407 -2.15 4.36 -17.11
N PHE A 408 -2.33 3.38 -16.24
CA PHE A 408 -2.81 2.06 -16.60
C PHE A 408 -3.72 1.52 -15.50
N ASN A 409 -5.00 1.33 -15.84
CA ASN A 409 -5.97 0.69 -14.99
C ASN A 409 -6.31 -0.67 -15.62
N PRO A 410 -5.90 -1.79 -15.01
CA PRO A 410 -6.02 -3.09 -15.64
C PRO A 410 -7.48 -3.51 -15.81
N PRO A 411 -7.75 -4.47 -16.71
CA PRO A 411 -9.07 -5.04 -16.88
C PRO A 411 -9.60 -5.60 -15.55
N ALA A 412 -10.81 -5.21 -15.17
CA ALA A 412 -11.45 -5.78 -13.99
C ALA A 412 -11.64 -7.29 -14.16
N GLN A 413 -11.39 -8.04 -13.09
CA GLN A 413 -11.61 -9.49 -13.06
C GLN A 413 -13.01 -9.77 -12.52
N THR A 414 -13.75 -10.64 -13.21
CA THR A 414 -15.05 -11.14 -12.76
C THR A 414 -14.91 -12.49 -12.07
N GLY A 415 -15.89 -12.89 -11.25
CA GLY A 415 -15.86 -14.17 -10.55
C GLY A 415 -14.81 -14.23 -9.44
N LYS A 416 -14.56 -13.12 -8.79
CA LYS A 416 -13.64 -13.01 -7.65
C LYS A 416 -13.88 -14.08 -6.60
N GLY A 417 -12.81 -14.57 -5.99
CA GLY A 417 -12.83 -15.57 -4.94
C GLY A 417 -12.78 -17.03 -5.42
N LEU A 418 -13.04 -17.29 -6.69
CA LEU A 418 -13.00 -18.66 -7.21
C LEU A 418 -11.61 -19.10 -7.69
N SER A 419 -10.83 -18.17 -8.25
CA SER A 419 -9.50 -18.45 -8.82
C SER A 419 -8.42 -17.44 -8.40
N LEU A 420 -8.77 -16.46 -7.57
CA LEU A 420 -7.89 -15.39 -7.12
C LEU A 420 -7.70 -15.46 -5.60
N GLN A 421 -7.29 -16.61 -5.11
CA GLN A 421 -7.27 -16.96 -3.69
C GLN A 421 -6.23 -16.16 -2.89
N HIS A 422 -5.19 -15.67 -3.55
CA HIS A 422 -4.15 -14.84 -2.93
C HIS A 422 -4.49 -13.35 -2.97
N SER A 423 -5.47 -12.95 -3.76
CA SER A 423 -5.91 -11.57 -3.82
C SER A 423 -6.66 -11.16 -2.55
N LEU A 424 -6.19 -10.12 -1.90
CA LEU A 424 -6.89 -9.52 -0.77
C LEU A 424 -8.25 -8.95 -1.19
N HIS A 425 -8.34 -8.41 -2.41
CA HIS A 425 -9.55 -7.90 -2.99
C HIS A 425 -10.62 -8.99 -3.18
N ALA A 426 -10.19 -10.19 -3.60
CA ALA A 426 -11.09 -11.33 -3.69
C ALA A 426 -11.62 -11.79 -2.31
N TRP A 427 -10.90 -11.51 -1.25
CA TRP A 427 -11.10 -12.13 0.05
C TRP A 427 -11.59 -11.19 1.18
N ILE A 428 -10.81 -10.21 1.58
CA ILE A 428 -11.18 -9.28 2.67
C ILE A 428 -11.84 -8.02 2.12
N GLY A 429 -11.25 -7.45 1.10
CA GLY A 429 -11.62 -6.15 0.61
C GLY A 429 -13.09 -6.02 0.27
N GLY A 430 -13.68 -7.09 -0.26
CA GLY A 430 -15.09 -7.11 -0.58
C GLY A 430 -16.05 -7.26 0.61
N LEU A 431 -15.55 -7.60 1.79
CA LEU A 431 -16.37 -7.76 2.99
C LEU A 431 -16.52 -6.48 3.81
N LEU A 432 -15.67 -5.50 3.56
CA LEU A 432 -15.66 -4.24 4.30
C LEU A 432 -16.34 -3.14 3.48
N PRO A 433 -17.06 -2.21 4.13
CA PRO A 433 -17.54 -1.01 3.46
C PRO A 433 -16.35 -0.12 3.10
N PRO A 434 -16.46 0.73 2.07
CA PRO A 434 -15.41 1.70 1.75
C PRO A 434 -15.06 2.56 2.96
N ILE A 435 -13.77 2.63 3.28
CA ILE A 435 -13.28 3.34 4.47
C ILE A 435 -13.04 4.82 4.16
N SER A 436 -12.57 5.11 2.95
CA SER A 436 -12.10 6.41 2.52
C SER A 436 -13.13 7.53 2.62
N ASP A 437 -14.37 7.27 2.32
CA ASP A 437 -15.42 8.28 2.30
C ASP A 437 -16.31 8.30 3.56
N LEU A 438 -15.96 7.54 4.59
CA LEU A 438 -16.65 7.58 5.88
C LEU A 438 -16.72 9.01 6.47
N TYR A 439 -15.78 9.86 6.10
CA TYR A 439 -15.57 11.18 6.69
C TYR A 439 -15.66 12.34 5.71
N THR A 440 -15.77 12.11 4.40
CA THR A 440 -15.67 13.15 3.36
C THR A 440 -16.96 13.46 2.60
N SER A 441 -18.09 12.92 3.03
CA SER A 441 -19.37 13.15 2.35
C SER A 441 -19.75 14.63 2.29
N THR A 442 -20.09 15.13 1.09
CA THR A 442 -20.52 16.52 0.83
C THR A 442 -21.87 16.88 1.44
N SER A 443 -22.61 15.92 2.00
CA SER A 443 -23.97 16.12 2.52
C SER A 443 -24.04 16.76 3.92
N GLY A 444 -23.20 17.74 4.19
CA GLY A 444 -23.35 18.62 5.34
C GLY A 444 -22.62 18.19 6.60
N VAL A 445 -21.71 17.24 6.52
CA VAL A 445 -20.82 16.87 7.63
C VAL A 445 -19.45 17.51 7.38
N SER A 446 -19.10 18.43 8.24
CA SER A 446 -17.81 19.15 8.18
C SER A 446 -16.67 18.16 8.47
N VAL A 447 -15.72 18.06 7.54
CA VAL A 447 -14.40 17.47 7.80
C VAL A 447 -13.82 18.15 9.04
N GLY A 448 -13.44 17.36 10.04
CA GLY A 448 -12.91 17.87 11.30
C GLY A 448 -13.86 17.82 12.50
N THR A 449 -15.13 17.45 12.32
CA THR A 449 -16.06 17.29 13.44
C THR A 449 -16.19 15.85 13.96
N GLY A 450 -15.56 14.88 13.31
CA GLY A 450 -15.58 13.48 13.74
C GLY A 450 -16.95 12.81 13.65
N THR A 451 -17.81 13.28 12.76
CA THR A 451 -19.16 12.72 12.62
C THR A 451 -19.18 11.68 11.51
N ILE A 452 -19.50 10.44 11.86
CA ILE A 452 -19.69 9.33 10.92
C ILE A 452 -20.92 9.59 10.06
N ASP A 453 -20.81 9.46 8.74
CA ASP A 453 -21.98 9.53 7.86
C ASP A 453 -22.88 8.29 8.07
N LEU A 454 -24.02 8.52 8.69
CA LEU A 454 -24.98 7.45 8.98
C LEU A 454 -25.56 6.79 7.72
N ARG A 455 -25.45 7.40 6.55
CA ARG A 455 -25.84 6.78 5.27
C ARG A 455 -24.94 5.60 4.96
N TYR A 456 -23.67 5.70 5.28
CA TYR A 456 -22.68 4.63 5.16
C TYR A 456 -23.00 3.44 6.06
N VAL A 457 -23.29 3.72 7.33
CA VAL A 457 -23.75 2.68 8.28
C VAL A 457 -25.06 2.05 7.78
N GLY A 458 -25.95 2.84 7.21
CA GLY A 458 -27.20 2.38 6.61
C GLY A 458 -26.96 1.49 5.39
N GLY A 459 -26.06 1.83 4.50
CA GLY A 459 -25.65 1.01 3.35
C GLY A 459 -25.03 -0.32 3.80
N PHE A 460 -24.07 -0.28 4.71
CA PHE A 460 -23.47 -1.49 5.27
C PHE A 460 -24.49 -2.42 5.94
N VAL A 461 -25.42 -1.88 6.72
CA VAL A 461 -26.49 -2.68 7.37
C VAL A 461 -27.46 -3.24 6.33
N ALA A 462 -27.76 -2.50 5.27
CA ALA A 462 -28.63 -2.98 4.18
C ALA A 462 -27.96 -4.10 3.37
N ASP A 463 -26.65 -4.04 3.17
CA ASP A 463 -25.89 -5.04 2.41
C ASP A 463 -25.44 -6.24 3.26
N LEU A 464 -25.46 -6.14 4.59
CA LEU A 464 -25.05 -7.20 5.49
C LEU A 464 -25.74 -8.56 5.22
N PRO A 465 -27.05 -8.66 4.89
CA PRO A 465 -27.66 -9.92 4.50
C PRO A 465 -27.07 -10.51 3.21
N ALA A 466 -26.73 -9.69 2.23
CA ALA A 466 -26.10 -10.13 0.99
C ALA A 466 -24.65 -10.57 1.22
N LEU A 467 -23.91 -9.85 2.06
CA LEU A 467 -22.57 -10.22 2.51
C LEU A 467 -22.54 -11.55 3.25
N LEU A 468 -23.48 -11.77 4.17
CA LEU A 468 -23.61 -13.03 4.92
C LEU A 468 -24.08 -14.21 4.05
N ALA A 469 -24.94 -13.97 3.08
CA ALA A 469 -25.39 -15.00 2.13
C ALA A 469 -24.28 -15.43 1.17
N ASN A 470 -23.33 -14.56 0.90
CA ASN A 470 -22.18 -14.80 0.02
C ASN A 470 -20.88 -15.17 0.77
N ALA A 471 -20.91 -15.26 2.10
CA ALA A 471 -19.74 -15.52 2.95
C ALA A 471 -19.06 -16.90 2.73
N GLY A 472 -19.48 -17.69 1.77
CA GLY A 472 -18.85 -18.95 1.35
C GLY A 472 -18.51 -18.99 -0.13
N SER A 473 -18.80 -17.95 -0.90
CA SER A 473 -18.61 -17.89 -2.35
C SER A 473 -17.66 -16.77 -2.81
N GLY A 474 -16.89 -16.22 -1.88
CA GLY A 474 -16.07 -15.03 -2.14
C GLY A 474 -16.86 -13.73 -2.06
N PRO A 475 -16.16 -12.64 -1.79
CA PRO A 475 -16.76 -11.48 -1.15
C PRO A 475 -17.36 -10.58 -2.14
N VAL A 476 -17.83 -10.55 -3.13
CA VAL A 476 -18.50 -9.49 -3.90
C VAL A 476 -19.30 -10.06 -5.06
N SER A 477 -20.43 -9.49 -5.32
CA SER A 477 -21.15 -9.69 -6.57
C SER A 477 -20.18 -9.41 -7.73
N GLY A 478 -19.55 -10.44 -8.25
CA GLY A 478 -18.38 -10.43 -9.13
C GLY A 478 -18.47 -9.62 -10.43
N ASN A 479 -19.53 -8.84 -10.61
CA ASN A 479 -19.74 -8.07 -11.83
C ASN A 479 -19.46 -6.58 -11.70
N LEU A 480 -19.24 -6.07 -10.48
CA LEU A 480 -19.09 -4.63 -10.21
C LEU A 480 -17.69 -4.29 -9.69
N SER A 481 -16.67 -4.95 -10.19
CA SER A 481 -15.33 -4.76 -9.68
C SER A 481 -14.46 -3.84 -10.53
N ALA A 482 -13.56 -3.15 -9.86
CA ALA A 482 -12.32 -2.65 -10.42
C ALA A 482 -11.16 -3.36 -9.71
N ASP A 483 -10.04 -3.59 -10.39
CA ASP A 483 -8.86 -4.15 -9.72
C ASP A 483 -8.22 -3.09 -8.81
N TRP A 484 -7.55 -3.53 -7.76
CA TRP A 484 -6.78 -2.67 -6.87
C TRP A 484 -5.29 -2.77 -7.17
N CYS A 485 -4.71 -1.63 -7.56
CA CYS A 485 -3.28 -1.51 -7.77
C CYS A 485 -2.65 -0.75 -6.60
N SER A 486 -2.09 -1.47 -5.64
CA SER A 486 -1.57 -0.91 -4.39
C SER A 486 -0.05 -1.03 -4.25
N SER A 487 0.56 -2.02 -4.90
CA SER A 487 2.00 -2.26 -4.80
C SER A 487 2.85 -1.14 -5.42
N PRO A 488 4.08 -0.91 -4.90
CA PRO A 488 4.98 0.10 -5.47
C PRO A 488 5.37 -0.26 -6.90
N PRO A 489 5.13 0.61 -7.89
CA PRO A 489 5.63 0.40 -9.25
C PRO A 489 7.16 0.45 -9.29
N ARG A 490 7.78 -0.23 -10.26
CA ARG A 490 9.24 -0.18 -10.45
C ARG A 490 9.58 0.26 -11.87
N PHE A 491 10.40 1.30 -12.00
CA PHE A 491 10.96 1.72 -13.28
C PHE A 491 12.09 0.78 -13.72
N VAL A 492 11.98 0.21 -14.93
CA VAL A 492 12.99 -0.70 -15.52
C VAL A 492 13.23 -0.28 -16.97
N GLY A 493 14.24 0.56 -17.19
CA GLY A 493 14.45 1.17 -18.50
C GLY A 493 13.23 1.96 -18.96
N ASN A 494 12.67 1.64 -20.14
CA ASN A 494 11.43 2.25 -20.64
C ASN A 494 10.17 1.41 -20.27
N GLN A 495 10.22 0.65 -19.18
CA GLN A 495 9.12 -0.16 -18.67
C GLN A 495 8.76 0.26 -17.26
N LEU A 496 7.55 -0.05 -16.86
CA LEU A 496 7.06 0.04 -15.50
C LEU A 496 6.55 -1.36 -15.10
N TRP A 497 7.17 -1.95 -14.09
CA TRP A 497 6.76 -3.23 -13.54
C TRP A 497 5.83 -2.97 -12.37
N VAL A 498 4.67 -3.58 -12.39
CA VAL A 498 3.61 -3.32 -11.42
C VAL A 498 2.92 -4.62 -11.00
N THR A 499 2.38 -4.62 -9.79
CA THR A 499 1.51 -5.71 -9.32
C THR A 499 0.20 -5.11 -8.85
N CYS A 500 -0.91 -5.62 -9.39
CA CYS A 500 -2.25 -5.31 -8.93
C CYS A 500 -2.88 -6.58 -8.35
N MET A 501 -3.85 -6.46 -7.48
CA MET A 501 -4.30 -7.60 -6.67
C MET A 501 -4.92 -8.70 -7.51
N ASP A 502 -5.88 -8.39 -8.36
CA ASP A 502 -6.60 -9.38 -9.15
C ASP A 502 -5.86 -9.75 -10.45
N ASN A 503 -5.10 -8.82 -11.03
CA ASN A 503 -4.35 -9.05 -12.27
C ASN A 503 -2.92 -9.59 -12.04
N GLY A 504 -2.44 -9.61 -10.80
CA GLY A 504 -1.09 -10.07 -10.49
C GLY A 504 0.00 -9.16 -11.06
N PHE A 505 1.14 -9.75 -11.40
CA PHE A 505 2.30 -9.03 -11.92
C PHE A 505 2.16 -8.70 -13.40
N MET A 506 2.45 -7.45 -13.77
CA MET A 506 2.38 -6.94 -15.14
C MET A 506 3.63 -6.13 -15.50
N VAL A 507 4.06 -6.26 -16.74
CA VAL A 507 5.10 -5.44 -17.36
C VAL A 507 4.41 -4.45 -18.31
N LEU A 508 4.52 -3.17 -18.02
CA LEU A 508 3.99 -2.09 -18.83
C LEU A 508 5.12 -1.39 -19.59
N GLN A 509 4.88 -1.04 -20.85
CA GLN A 509 5.81 -0.30 -21.70
C GLN A 509 5.32 1.12 -21.87
N PHE A 510 6.15 2.12 -21.60
CA PHE A 510 5.86 3.50 -21.96
C PHE A 510 5.79 3.66 -23.47
N THR A 511 4.78 4.37 -23.94
CA THR A 511 4.53 4.65 -25.35
C THR A 511 4.49 6.17 -25.61
N ASN A 512 4.43 6.57 -26.87
CA ASN A 512 4.28 7.96 -27.29
C ASN A 512 5.38 8.93 -26.78
N GLY A 513 6.52 8.39 -26.32
CA GLY A 513 7.67 9.19 -25.92
C GLY A 513 7.47 10.05 -24.65
N VAL A 514 6.51 9.69 -23.79
CA VAL A 514 6.24 10.43 -22.54
C VAL A 514 7.27 10.16 -21.44
N TYR A 515 8.04 9.08 -21.57
CA TYR A 515 9.11 8.71 -20.65
C TYR A 515 10.32 8.16 -21.45
N PRO A 516 11.56 8.45 -21.08
CA PRO A 516 11.96 9.35 -19.98
C PRO A 516 11.47 10.79 -20.21
N VAL A 517 11.16 11.48 -19.11
CA VAL A 517 10.71 12.88 -19.15
C VAL A 517 11.86 13.76 -19.63
N GLN A 518 11.60 14.60 -20.66
CA GLN A 518 12.58 15.49 -21.28
C GLN A 518 12.67 16.84 -20.58
#